data_d6f4288b1e7bcf4bb30a89519c566436
#
_entry.id   d6f4288b1e7bcf4bb30a89519c566436
#
_cell.length_a   1.000
_cell.length_b   1.000
_cell.length_c   1.000
_cell.angle_alpha   90.00
_cell.angle_beta   90.00
_cell.angle_gamma   90.00
#
_symmetry.space_group_name_H-M   'P 1'
#
loop_
_entity.id
_entity.type
_entity.pdbx_description
1 polymer ?
#
loop_
_entity_poly.entity_id
_entity_poly.type
_entity_poly.pdbx_seq_one_letter_code
_entity_poly.pdbx_strand_id
1 'polypeptide(L)'
;MLLGIDVGGTFTDAVLVDNGAVHAQAKRPTTHGEVLRGILAALDAVMDGADAAKIERVVISSTIVTNALTEGKTQPVFLAVMTGPGMNVKGCFPVEPYLVSGYVDHRGKIAARTEFNKHYGLLDKPSGVQAAAVSGKFAVRNPENEYVLAHELKKSGYKKVFLGSELSGELNFIRRTNSAYFAAAVDKTFEAFGKQVEWALKERNITAPVQILKADGGTLPLEAALKQPVEAVFTGPAASVLGIEALGAAPEGKCISLDVGGTTTDIAFWDNGEPLLAKKGAMIGKYQTAVRSFHMRSVGIGGDSAITKLPQGFKVGPERAGRAAALGGAAATLADALIVLGLASFGDAGASFKALGALCHEGESPEMAAQAVLDAALDVIENAIKDMLHEWSIQPVYTVSDVLSGSDFVPQQLVGVGGGAPGLIHALGRRMGLPVVIPPGGMVANAIGAALARPTVAASLRADTTEGYYLIPESGKRERLPKRFNMQAAEEILSAWLHEKAGGWQMESSETEVISREYFRTVHGYYDTGEIIYLRMQLKPGILYKITGREVAF
;
A
#
# COMPACT_ATOMS: atom_id res chain seq x y z
N MET A 1 -11.63 -12.27 19.61
CA MET A 1 -10.60 -11.19 19.66
C MET A 1 -9.88 -11.05 18.33
N LEU A 2 -9.50 -9.84 17.95
CA LEU A 2 -8.73 -9.54 16.73
C LEU A 2 -7.31 -9.16 17.12
N LEU A 3 -6.32 -9.73 16.43
CA LEU A 3 -4.90 -9.42 16.63
C LEU A 3 -4.41 -8.59 15.44
N GLY A 4 -3.96 -7.37 15.69
CA GLY A 4 -3.32 -6.51 14.70
C GLY A 4 -1.82 -6.39 14.97
N ILE A 5 -1.03 -6.51 13.92
CA ILE A 5 0.43 -6.37 13.99
C ILE A 5 0.87 -5.40 12.89
N ASP A 6 1.58 -4.33 13.29
CA ASP A 6 2.25 -3.44 12.34
C ASP A 6 3.77 -3.61 12.46
N VAL A 7 4.38 -4.06 11.39
CA VAL A 7 5.83 -4.29 11.31
C VAL A 7 6.49 -3.12 10.60
N GLY A 8 6.80 -2.09 11.35
CA GLY A 8 7.49 -0.90 10.85
C GLY A 8 9.02 -1.05 10.80
N GLY A 9 9.69 -0.06 10.22
CA GLY A 9 11.15 -0.05 10.12
C GLY A 9 11.88 0.18 11.45
N THR A 10 11.24 0.83 12.42
CA THR A 10 11.82 1.15 13.74
C THR A 10 11.19 0.34 14.87
N PHE A 11 9.87 0.22 14.87
CA PHE A 11 9.09 -0.50 15.86
C PHE A 11 8.16 -1.50 15.20
N THR A 12 7.88 -2.56 15.94
CA THR A 12 6.79 -3.50 15.66
C THR A 12 5.74 -3.30 16.74
N ASP A 13 4.55 -2.93 16.32
CA ASP A 13 3.40 -2.68 17.19
C ASP A 13 2.44 -3.86 17.10
N ALA A 14 1.86 -4.27 18.22
CA ALA A 14 0.82 -5.29 18.26
C ALA A 14 -0.31 -4.87 19.20
N VAL A 15 -1.55 -5.21 18.83
CA VAL A 15 -2.74 -4.95 19.66
C VAL A 15 -3.68 -6.14 19.65
N LEU A 16 -4.34 -6.38 20.77
CA LEU A 16 -5.52 -7.23 20.87
C LEU A 16 -6.75 -6.36 21.03
N VAL A 17 -7.69 -6.51 20.13
CA VAL A 17 -8.95 -5.75 20.12
C VAL A 17 -10.13 -6.73 20.27
N ASP A 18 -11.07 -6.38 21.13
CA ASP A 18 -12.31 -7.13 21.29
C ASP A 18 -13.46 -6.19 21.64
N ASN A 19 -14.62 -6.39 21.00
CA ASN A 19 -15.85 -5.64 21.31
C ASN A 19 -15.70 -4.11 21.40
N GLY A 20 -14.88 -3.52 20.52
CA GLY A 20 -14.65 -2.07 20.50
C GLY A 20 -13.69 -1.54 21.56
N ALA A 21 -12.92 -2.41 22.24
CA ALA A 21 -11.91 -2.03 23.21
C ALA A 21 -10.54 -2.62 22.86
N VAL A 22 -9.46 -1.90 23.18
CA VAL A 22 -8.10 -2.41 23.12
C VAL A 22 -7.78 -3.09 24.45
N HIS A 23 -7.65 -4.42 24.45
CA HIS A 23 -7.37 -5.22 25.65
C HIS A 23 -5.88 -5.30 26.00
N ALA A 24 -5.03 -5.32 24.99
CA ALA A 24 -3.58 -5.32 25.17
C ALA A 24 -2.91 -4.61 24.00
N GLN A 25 -1.79 -3.97 24.30
CA GLN A 25 -0.97 -3.32 23.29
C GLN A 25 0.51 -3.48 23.61
N ALA A 26 1.33 -3.58 22.60
CA ALA A 26 2.78 -3.63 22.74
C ALA A 26 3.46 -2.88 21.61
N LYS A 27 4.54 -2.17 21.95
CA LYS A 27 5.45 -1.54 21.01
C LYS A 27 6.86 -2.04 21.30
N ARG A 28 7.50 -2.69 20.31
CA ARG A 28 8.83 -3.31 20.47
C ARG A 28 9.76 -2.83 19.35
N PRO A 29 11.05 -2.59 19.63
CA PRO A 29 12.00 -2.20 18.61
C PRO A 29 12.10 -3.28 17.51
N THR A 30 12.05 -2.86 16.26
CA THR A 30 12.34 -3.74 15.12
C THR A 30 13.86 -3.88 14.98
N THR A 31 14.38 -5.10 14.97
CA THR A 31 15.79 -5.36 14.74
C THR A 31 16.05 -5.45 13.24
N HIS A 32 16.90 -4.56 12.72
CA HIS A 32 17.27 -4.59 11.30
C HIS A 32 17.90 -5.95 10.94
N GLY A 33 17.40 -6.57 9.87
CA GLY A 33 17.83 -7.90 9.42
C GLY A 33 17.17 -9.08 10.15
N GLU A 34 16.51 -8.84 11.31
CA GLU A 34 15.81 -9.85 12.10
C GLU A 34 14.37 -9.42 12.42
N VAL A 35 13.58 -9.16 11.39
CA VAL A 35 12.17 -8.72 11.52
C VAL A 35 11.37 -9.66 12.42
N LEU A 36 11.63 -10.95 12.31
CA LEU A 36 11.01 -12.00 13.13
C LEU A 36 11.14 -11.73 14.63
N ARG A 37 12.30 -11.26 15.10
CA ARG A 37 12.54 -10.98 16.52
C ARG A 37 11.62 -9.89 17.08
N GLY A 38 11.37 -8.85 16.29
CA GLY A 38 10.43 -7.79 16.66
C GLY A 38 8.99 -8.32 16.76
N ILE A 39 8.58 -9.14 15.77
CA ILE A 39 7.26 -9.78 15.76
C ILE A 39 7.08 -10.68 16.99
N LEU A 40 8.06 -11.53 17.29
CA LEU A 40 8.01 -12.43 18.45
C LEU A 40 7.87 -11.64 19.75
N ALA A 41 8.70 -10.61 19.94
CA ALA A 41 8.67 -9.79 21.15
C ALA A 41 7.36 -9.01 21.33
N ALA A 42 6.76 -8.54 20.22
CA ALA A 42 5.46 -7.87 20.25
C ALA A 42 4.32 -8.85 20.55
N LEU A 43 4.34 -10.04 19.92
CA LEU A 43 3.38 -11.11 20.18
C LEU A 43 3.45 -11.58 21.63
N ASP A 44 4.65 -11.87 22.19
CA ASP A 44 4.80 -12.32 23.56
C ASP A 44 4.21 -11.30 24.55
N ALA A 45 4.39 -10.01 24.27
CA ALA A 45 3.88 -8.97 25.14
C ALA A 45 2.35 -8.80 25.10
N VAL A 46 1.71 -8.92 23.92
CA VAL A 46 0.24 -8.80 23.83
C VAL A 46 -0.49 -10.09 24.18
N MET A 47 0.21 -11.23 24.12
CA MET A 47 -0.34 -12.54 24.46
C MET A 47 -0.17 -12.88 25.95
N ASP A 48 0.51 -12.04 26.73
CA ASP A 48 0.67 -12.27 28.17
C ASP A 48 -0.69 -12.24 28.87
N GLY A 49 -1.11 -13.38 29.39
CA GLY A 49 -2.42 -13.58 29.99
C GLY A 49 -3.59 -13.73 29.00
N ALA A 50 -3.36 -13.68 27.70
CA ALA A 50 -4.40 -13.87 26.67
C ALA A 50 -4.51 -15.34 26.23
N ASP A 51 -5.73 -15.76 25.91
CA ASP A 51 -6.02 -17.09 25.39
C ASP A 51 -5.92 -17.10 23.84
N ALA A 52 -4.92 -17.80 23.33
CA ALA A 52 -4.68 -17.93 21.87
C ALA A 52 -5.89 -18.51 21.11
N ALA A 53 -6.68 -19.37 21.76
CA ALA A 53 -7.86 -19.98 21.14
C ALA A 53 -9.00 -18.98 20.91
N LYS A 54 -8.98 -17.82 21.57
CA LYS A 54 -9.97 -16.75 21.38
C LYS A 54 -9.61 -15.79 20.25
N ILE A 55 -8.45 -15.94 19.64
CA ILE A 55 -8.09 -15.13 18.48
C ILE A 55 -8.85 -15.67 17.27
N GLU A 56 -9.64 -14.82 16.66
CA GLU A 56 -10.48 -15.14 15.50
C GLU A 56 -9.77 -14.80 14.19
N ARG A 57 -8.90 -13.77 14.22
CA ARG A 57 -8.20 -13.28 13.05
C ARG A 57 -6.91 -12.56 13.44
N VAL A 58 -5.88 -12.74 12.61
CA VAL A 58 -4.62 -12.00 12.66
C VAL A 58 -4.49 -11.15 11.40
N VAL A 59 -4.30 -9.85 11.55
CA VAL A 59 -4.03 -8.96 10.41
C VAL A 59 -2.67 -8.31 10.56
N ILE A 60 -1.89 -8.34 9.48
CA ILE A 60 -0.51 -7.84 9.48
C ILE A 60 -0.38 -6.71 8.46
N SER A 61 0.11 -5.58 8.93
CA SER A 61 0.72 -4.51 8.14
C SER A 61 2.23 -4.65 8.20
N SER A 62 2.93 -4.41 7.09
CA SER A 62 4.39 -4.48 7.08
C SER A 62 5.01 -3.60 6.02
N THR A 63 6.07 -2.91 6.36
CA THR A 63 6.87 -2.12 5.42
C THR A 63 7.87 -2.95 4.61
N ILE A 64 7.89 -4.29 4.75
CA ILE A 64 8.93 -5.15 4.15
C ILE A 64 8.97 -5.08 2.63
N VAL A 65 7.80 -5.06 1.97
CA VAL A 65 7.69 -4.93 0.51
C VAL A 65 8.10 -3.53 0.06
N THR A 66 7.59 -2.51 0.72
CA THR A 66 7.92 -1.11 0.44
C THR A 66 9.42 -0.87 0.57
N ASN A 67 10.04 -1.32 1.68
CA ASN A 67 11.47 -1.16 1.91
C ASN A 67 12.30 -1.94 0.89
N ALA A 68 11.92 -3.17 0.54
CA ALA A 68 12.62 -3.94 -0.50
C ALA A 68 12.64 -3.20 -1.84
N LEU A 69 11.55 -2.53 -2.20
CA LEU A 69 11.43 -1.77 -3.44
C LEU A 69 12.21 -0.45 -3.40
N THR A 70 12.13 0.30 -2.30
CA THR A 70 12.81 1.60 -2.17
C THR A 70 14.32 1.47 -1.99
N GLU A 71 14.78 0.41 -1.31
CA GLU A 71 16.19 0.13 -1.08
C GLU A 71 16.85 -0.67 -2.23
N GLY A 72 16.07 -1.07 -3.24
CA GLY A 72 16.55 -1.90 -4.35
C GLY A 72 16.95 -3.33 -3.94
N LYS A 73 16.49 -3.80 -2.77
CA LYS A 73 16.73 -5.16 -2.25
C LYS A 73 15.73 -6.17 -2.84
N THR A 74 15.68 -6.22 -4.16
CA THR A 74 14.76 -7.07 -4.92
C THR A 74 15.52 -8.16 -5.66
N GLN A 75 14.81 -9.23 -6.02
CA GLN A 75 15.40 -10.23 -6.91
C GLN A 75 15.37 -9.76 -8.37
N PRO A 76 16.32 -10.24 -9.21
CA PRO A 76 16.28 -9.97 -10.65
C PRO A 76 15.05 -10.64 -11.28
N VAL A 77 14.41 -9.91 -12.21
CA VAL A 77 13.18 -10.33 -12.89
C VAL A 77 13.39 -10.31 -14.41
N PHE A 78 12.97 -11.39 -15.06
CA PHE A 78 12.81 -11.42 -16.51
C PHE A 78 11.46 -10.81 -16.89
N LEU A 79 11.47 -9.66 -17.58
CA LEU A 79 10.26 -9.01 -18.02
C LEU A 79 10.01 -9.28 -19.50
N ALA A 80 8.94 -10.00 -19.82
CA ALA A 80 8.50 -10.28 -21.19
C ALA A 80 7.18 -9.58 -21.50
N VAL A 81 7.13 -8.84 -22.61
CA VAL A 81 5.94 -8.06 -22.98
C VAL A 81 5.53 -8.30 -24.44
N MET A 82 4.21 -8.35 -24.64
CA MET A 82 3.56 -8.45 -25.94
C MET A 82 2.80 -7.15 -26.23
N THR A 83 3.49 -6.20 -26.88
CA THR A 83 2.96 -4.86 -27.12
C THR A 83 2.00 -4.77 -28.31
N GLY A 84 2.10 -5.71 -29.24
CA GLY A 84 1.49 -5.58 -30.57
C GLY A 84 2.17 -4.47 -31.39
N PRO A 85 1.65 -4.18 -32.60
CA PRO A 85 2.26 -3.22 -33.50
C PRO A 85 2.14 -1.77 -32.99
N GLY A 86 3.15 -0.95 -33.29
CA GLY A 86 3.12 0.51 -33.15
C GLY A 86 3.30 1.06 -31.72
N MET A 87 3.55 0.24 -30.71
CA MET A 87 3.75 0.71 -29.34
C MET A 87 5.24 0.76 -28.97
N ASN A 88 5.72 1.98 -28.67
CA ASN A 88 7.05 2.16 -28.08
C ASN A 88 6.95 2.11 -26.55
N VAL A 89 7.69 1.21 -25.93
CA VAL A 89 7.71 1.00 -24.46
C VAL A 89 9.02 1.38 -23.81
N LYS A 90 9.92 2.02 -24.54
CA LYS A 90 11.23 2.45 -24.00
C LYS A 90 11.05 3.36 -22.78
N GLY A 91 11.67 2.98 -21.67
CA GLY A 91 11.62 3.74 -20.41
C GLY A 91 10.28 3.65 -19.66
N CYS A 92 9.30 2.84 -20.11
CA CYS A 92 8.01 2.67 -19.44
C CYS A 92 8.08 1.74 -18.22
N PHE A 93 9.12 0.92 -18.12
CA PHE A 93 9.26 -0.13 -17.10
C PHE A 93 10.58 0.01 -16.32
N PRO A 94 10.68 -0.61 -15.13
CA PRO A 94 11.90 -0.55 -14.31
C PRO A 94 13.13 -1.18 -14.96
N VAL A 95 12.92 -2.11 -15.89
CA VAL A 95 13.98 -2.76 -16.69
C VAL A 95 13.60 -2.73 -18.16
N GLU A 96 14.59 -2.88 -19.04
CA GLU A 96 14.30 -3.07 -20.47
C GLU A 96 13.55 -4.38 -20.67
N PRO A 97 12.35 -4.36 -21.27
CA PRO A 97 11.56 -5.56 -21.44
C PRO A 97 12.03 -6.38 -22.65
N TYR A 98 11.87 -7.69 -22.55
CA TYR A 98 11.99 -8.57 -23.69
C TYR A 98 10.70 -8.52 -24.52
N LEU A 99 10.79 -8.07 -25.76
CA LEU A 99 9.64 -7.98 -26.67
C LEU A 99 9.37 -9.34 -27.28
N VAL A 100 8.18 -9.88 -27.03
CA VAL A 100 7.74 -11.19 -27.55
C VAL A 100 6.68 -10.98 -28.62
N SER A 101 6.73 -11.82 -29.66
CA SER A 101 5.66 -11.90 -30.65
C SER A 101 4.36 -12.34 -29.97
N GLY A 102 3.25 -11.97 -30.55
CA GLY A 102 1.93 -12.24 -30.01
C GLY A 102 1.15 -10.94 -29.83
N TYR A 103 -0.11 -10.96 -30.24
CA TYR A 103 -0.94 -9.77 -30.20
C TYR A 103 -2.41 -10.16 -30.07
N VAL A 104 -3.05 -9.57 -29.08
CA VAL A 104 -4.50 -9.56 -28.92
C VAL A 104 -5.00 -8.18 -29.33
N ASP A 105 -6.00 -8.12 -30.19
CA ASP A 105 -6.57 -6.86 -30.63
C ASP A 105 -7.48 -6.22 -29.56
N HIS A 106 -7.97 -5.03 -29.85
CA HIS A 106 -8.86 -4.29 -28.97
C HIS A 106 -10.24 -4.97 -28.75
N ARG A 107 -10.59 -6.00 -29.52
CA ARG A 107 -11.82 -6.80 -29.35
C ARG A 107 -11.58 -8.10 -28.56
N GLY A 108 -10.32 -8.42 -28.22
CA GLY A 108 -9.95 -9.66 -27.55
C GLY A 108 -9.70 -10.83 -28.48
N LYS A 109 -9.63 -10.60 -29.81
CA LYS A 109 -9.25 -11.63 -30.78
C LYS A 109 -7.73 -11.74 -30.85
N ILE A 110 -7.23 -12.97 -30.93
CA ILE A 110 -5.80 -13.21 -31.14
C ILE A 110 -5.51 -12.88 -32.59
N ALA A 111 -4.89 -11.73 -32.83
CA ALA A 111 -4.44 -11.31 -34.16
C ALA A 111 -3.10 -11.96 -34.53
N ALA A 112 -2.25 -12.25 -33.55
CA ALA A 112 -1.06 -13.06 -33.71
C ALA A 112 -0.85 -13.93 -32.48
N ARG A 113 -0.51 -15.21 -32.69
CA ARG A 113 -0.13 -16.11 -31.62
C ARG A 113 1.30 -15.84 -31.18
N THR A 114 1.58 -16.13 -29.90
CA THR A 114 2.95 -16.08 -29.38
C THR A 114 3.76 -17.21 -30.01
N GLU A 115 4.85 -16.85 -30.69
CA GLU A 115 5.77 -17.80 -31.30
C GLU A 115 7.09 -17.83 -30.53
N PHE A 116 7.51 -19.03 -30.14
CA PHE A 116 8.79 -19.25 -29.47
C PHE A 116 9.81 -19.62 -30.53
N ASN A 117 10.53 -18.64 -31.03
CA ASN A 117 11.65 -18.90 -31.91
C ASN A 117 12.93 -19.05 -31.07
N LYS A 118 13.66 -20.18 -31.22
CA LYS A 118 14.93 -20.43 -30.51
C LYS A 118 15.97 -19.31 -30.74
N HIS A 119 15.83 -18.53 -31.80
CA HIS A 119 16.70 -17.40 -32.12
C HIS A 119 16.51 -16.16 -31.23
N TYR A 120 15.45 -16.07 -30.45
CA TYR A 120 15.21 -14.89 -29.58
C TYR A 120 15.75 -15.01 -28.17
N GLY A 121 16.50 -16.08 -27.82
CA GLY A 121 17.11 -16.24 -26.51
C GLY A 121 16.13 -16.34 -25.33
N LEU A 122 14.82 -16.46 -25.58
CA LEU A 122 13.78 -16.59 -24.56
C LEU A 122 13.95 -17.82 -23.67
N LEU A 123 14.56 -18.86 -24.23
CA LEU A 123 14.79 -20.16 -23.55
C LEU A 123 16.11 -20.17 -22.78
N ASP A 124 17.01 -19.20 -23.05
CA ASP A 124 18.27 -19.07 -22.31
C ASP A 124 18.03 -18.23 -21.07
N LYS A 125 17.50 -18.88 -20.03
CA LYS A 125 17.26 -18.24 -18.75
C LYS A 125 18.56 -17.61 -18.21
N PRO A 126 18.58 -16.28 -17.95
CA PRO A 126 19.77 -15.64 -17.40
C PRO A 126 20.13 -16.26 -16.04
N SER A 127 21.43 -16.42 -15.79
CA SER A 127 21.93 -16.96 -14.53
C SER A 127 21.42 -16.14 -13.34
N GLY A 128 20.94 -16.81 -12.30
CA GLY A 128 20.43 -16.14 -11.09
C GLY A 128 19.00 -15.65 -11.15
N VAL A 129 18.36 -15.54 -12.33
CA VAL A 129 16.97 -15.08 -12.47
C VAL A 129 16.00 -16.25 -12.22
N GLN A 130 15.16 -16.14 -11.19
CA GLN A 130 14.22 -17.21 -10.80
C GLN A 130 12.75 -16.85 -11.10
N ALA A 131 12.44 -15.55 -11.19
CA ALA A 131 11.10 -15.05 -11.42
C ALA A 131 10.97 -14.33 -12.76
N ALA A 132 9.79 -14.42 -13.37
CA ALA A 132 9.44 -13.72 -14.58
C ALA A 132 8.13 -12.95 -14.42
N ALA A 133 8.00 -11.86 -15.15
CA ALA A 133 6.75 -11.12 -15.32
C ALA A 133 6.37 -11.11 -16.80
N VAL A 134 5.11 -11.38 -17.09
CA VAL A 134 4.57 -11.44 -18.46
C VAL A 134 3.38 -10.51 -18.56
N SER A 135 3.33 -9.67 -19.58
CA SER A 135 2.19 -8.81 -19.82
C SER A 135 1.93 -8.58 -21.30
N GLY A 136 0.67 -8.72 -21.68
CA GLY A 136 0.19 -8.45 -23.05
C GLY A 136 -0.75 -7.25 -23.12
N LYS A 137 -0.65 -6.48 -24.22
CA LYS A 137 -1.48 -5.30 -24.45
C LYS A 137 -2.93 -5.67 -24.55
N PHE A 138 -3.85 -5.84 -24.20
CA PHE A 138 -5.22 -6.36 -24.22
C PHE A 138 -5.37 -7.79 -23.67
N ALA A 139 -4.36 -8.29 -22.92
CA ALA A 139 -4.47 -9.61 -22.31
C ALA A 139 -5.66 -9.73 -21.34
N VAL A 140 -6.12 -8.63 -20.73
CA VAL A 140 -7.35 -8.61 -19.91
C VAL A 140 -8.62 -8.90 -20.71
N ARG A 141 -8.56 -8.88 -22.05
CA ARG A 141 -9.65 -9.28 -22.94
C ARG A 141 -9.52 -10.70 -23.45
N ASN A 142 -8.29 -11.21 -23.48
CA ASN A 142 -7.96 -12.60 -23.79
C ASN A 142 -6.53 -12.91 -23.31
N PRO A 143 -6.36 -13.64 -22.20
CA PRO A 143 -5.04 -13.90 -21.61
C PRO A 143 -4.30 -15.08 -22.25
N GLU A 144 -4.83 -15.73 -23.28
CA GLU A 144 -4.27 -16.97 -23.86
C GLU A 144 -2.78 -16.85 -24.19
N ASN A 145 -2.36 -15.74 -24.83
CA ASN A 145 -0.94 -15.52 -25.15
C ASN A 145 -0.06 -15.39 -23.88
N GLU A 146 -0.57 -14.76 -22.81
CA GLU A 146 0.16 -14.71 -21.51
C GLU A 146 0.30 -16.12 -20.92
N TYR A 147 -0.75 -16.93 -20.95
CA TYR A 147 -0.71 -18.31 -20.43
C TYR A 147 0.25 -19.20 -21.22
N VAL A 148 0.24 -19.10 -22.54
CA VAL A 148 1.16 -19.86 -23.41
C VAL A 148 2.61 -19.45 -23.07
N LEU A 149 2.91 -18.16 -22.98
CA LEU A 149 4.25 -17.68 -22.64
C LEU A 149 4.67 -18.09 -21.22
N ALA A 150 3.78 -17.98 -20.24
CA ALA A 150 4.06 -18.43 -18.87
C ALA A 150 4.38 -19.91 -18.77
N HIS A 151 3.65 -20.74 -19.53
CA HIS A 151 3.90 -22.17 -19.57
C HIS A 151 5.31 -22.48 -20.12
N GLU A 152 5.71 -21.83 -21.21
CA GLU A 152 7.05 -22.04 -21.80
C GLU A 152 8.17 -21.51 -20.87
N LEU A 153 7.97 -20.36 -20.22
CA LEU A 153 8.93 -19.85 -19.24
C LEU A 153 9.10 -20.80 -18.04
N LYS A 154 8.00 -21.40 -17.56
CA LYS A 154 8.09 -22.44 -16.49
C LYS A 154 8.86 -23.66 -16.96
N LYS A 155 8.67 -24.13 -18.20
CA LYS A 155 9.47 -25.22 -18.81
C LYS A 155 10.95 -24.86 -18.93
N SER A 156 11.25 -23.58 -19.17
CA SER A 156 12.63 -23.08 -19.24
C SER A 156 13.27 -22.88 -17.84
N GLY A 157 12.57 -23.26 -16.76
CA GLY A 157 13.10 -23.30 -15.40
C GLY A 157 12.86 -22.04 -14.57
N TYR A 158 11.99 -21.13 -15.00
CA TYR A 158 11.51 -20.06 -14.11
C TYR A 158 10.59 -20.67 -13.05
N LYS A 159 10.87 -20.39 -11.77
CA LYS A 159 10.10 -20.96 -10.66
C LYS A 159 8.73 -20.33 -10.51
N LYS A 160 8.64 -19.01 -10.71
CA LYS A 160 7.40 -18.23 -10.66
C LYS A 160 7.28 -17.31 -11.86
N VAL A 161 6.06 -17.19 -12.37
CA VAL A 161 5.73 -16.29 -13.48
C VAL A 161 4.46 -15.54 -13.10
N PHE A 162 4.56 -14.22 -13.06
CA PHE A 162 3.47 -13.30 -12.73
C PHE A 162 2.86 -12.73 -13.99
N LEU A 163 1.53 -12.81 -14.11
CA LEU A 163 0.80 -12.38 -15.30
C LEU A 163 0.08 -11.05 -15.04
N GLY A 164 0.25 -10.11 -15.96
CA GLY A 164 -0.40 -8.81 -15.85
C GLY A 164 -1.93 -8.90 -15.79
N SER A 165 -2.53 -9.82 -16.55
CA SER A 165 -3.99 -10.00 -16.57
C SER A 165 -4.56 -10.62 -15.28
N GLU A 166 -3.79 -11.44 -14.56
CA GLU A 166 -4.22 -12.03 -13.28
C GLU A 166 -4.11 -11.06 -12.11
N LEU A 167 -3.13 -10.13 -12.17
CA LEU A 167 -2.92 -9.14 -11.13
C LEU A 167 -3.90 -7.97 -11.21
N SER A 168 -4.41 -7.68 -12.39
CA SER A 168 -5.42 -6.62 -12.56
C SER A 168 -6.17 -6.74 -13.87
N GLY A 169 -7.50 -6.58 -13.82
CA GLY A 169 -8.37 -6.46 -15.00
C GLY A 169 -8.35 -5.07 -15.65
N GLU A 170 -7.56 -4.12 -15.20
CA GLU A 170 -7.45 -2.79 -15.80
C GLU A 170 -6.90 -2.85 -17.23
N LEU A 171 -7.46 -2.01 -18.13
CA LEU A 171 -6.97 -1.92 -19.51
C LEU A 171 -5.58 -1.31 -19.63
N ASN A 172 -5.13 -0.55 -18.63
CA ASN A 172 -3.84 0.14 -18.67
C ASN A 172 -2.68 -0.86 -18.68
N PHE A 173 -2.15 -1.13 -19.86
CA PHE A 173 -1.06 -2.09 -20.09
C PHE A 173 0.20 -1.77 -19.29
N ILE A 174 0.62 -0.49 -19.25
CA ILE A 174 1.84 -0.08 -18.56
C ILE A 174 1.71 -0.35 -17.06
N ARG A 175 0.60 0.03 -16.43
CA ARG A 175 0.39 -0.19 -14.99
C ARG A 175 0.35 -1.67 -14.63
N ARG A 176 -0.35 -2.49 -15.42
CA ARG A 176 -0.40 -3.94 -15.20
C ARG A 176 0.98 -4.57 -15.31
N THR A 177 1.76 -4.16 -16.32
CA THR A 177 3.13 -4.64 -16.52
C THR A 177 4.02 -4.28 -15.34
N ASN A 178 3.93 -3.04 -14.85
CA ASN A 178 4.67 -2.61 -13.65
C ASN A 178 4.26 -3.41 -12.42
N SER A 179 2.94 -3.67 -12.22
CA SER A 179 2.48 -4.51 -11.11
C SER A 179 3.04 -5.93 -11.20
N ALA A 180 3.04 -6.54 -12.38
CA ALA A 180 3.61 -7.87 -12.59
C ALA A 180 5.12 -7.91 -12.33
N TYR A 181 5.84 -6.89 -12.80
CA TYR A 181 7.26 -6.75 -12.54
C TYR A 181 7.56 -6.63 -11.04
N PHE A 182 6.88 -5.71 -10.33
CA PHE A 182 7.13 -5.50 -8.92
C PHE A 182 6.68 -6.70 -8.07
N ALA A 183 5.59 -7.38 -8.43
CA ALA A 183 5.21 -8.63 -7.78
C ALA A 183 6.32 -9.68 -7.90
N ALA A 184 6.87 -9.87 -9.09
CA ALA A 184 8.00 -10.77 -9.31
C ALA A 184 9.27 -10.34 -8.56
N ALA A 185 9.53 -9.03 -8.48
CA ALA A 185 10.73 -8.48 -7.85
C ALA A 185 10.76 -8.72 -6.32
N VAL A 186 9.60 -8.66 -5.65
CA VAL A 186 9.51 -8.81 -4.19
C VAL A 186 9.09 -10.20 -3.72
N ASP A 187 8.73 -11.09 -4.62
CA ASP A 187 8.18 -12.43 -4.32
C ASP A 187 9.01 -13.21 -3.30
N LYS A 188 10.31 -13.33 -3.50
CA LYS A 188 11.21 -14.07 -2.60
C LYS A 188 11.24 -13.47 -1.19
N THR A 189 11.30 -12.14 -1.10
CA THR A 189 11.31 -11.42 0.19
C THR A 189 10.00 -11.62 0.93
N PHE A 190 8.88 -11.49 0.21
CA PHE A 190 7.56 -11.62 0.80
C PHE A 190 7.23 -13.08 1.19
N GLU A 191 7.65 -14.05 0.40
CA GLU A 191 7.52 -15.48 0.75
C GLU A 191 8.30 -15.84 2.02
N ALA A 192 9.52 -15.32 2.16
CA ALA A 192 10.32 -15.53 3.37
C ALA A 192 9.65 -14.90 4.60
N PHE A 193 9.09 -13.71 4.44
CA PHE A 193 8.32 -13.04 5.50
C PHE A 193 7.07 -13.84 5.89
N GLY A 194 6.29 -14.30 4.92
CA GLY A 194 5.09 -15.12 5.19
C GLY A 194 5.41 -16.37 6.00
N LYS A 195 6.48 -17.09 5.64
CA LYS A 195 6.94 -18.27 6.40
C LYS A 195 7.35 -17.92 7.84
N GLN A 196 7.99 -16.78 8.06
CA GLN A 196 8.37 -16.32 9.39
C GLN A 196 7.14 -15.99 10.26
N VAL A 197 6.14 -15.35 9.65
CA VAL A 197 4.87 -15.06 10.32
C VAL A 197 4.14 -16.34 10.71
N GLU A 198 3.95 -17.26 9.78
CA GLU A 198 3.29 -18.54 10.06
C GLU A 198 3.99 -19.31 11.17
N TRP A 199 5.33 -19.36 11.15
CA TRP A 199 6.11 -19.99 12.19
C TRP A 199 5.92 -19.30 13.55
N ALA A 200 5.98 -17.94 13.60
CA ALA A 200 5.83 -17.17 14.84
C ALA A 200 4.47 -17.41 15.51
N LEU A 201 3.40 -17.48 14.73
CA LEU A 201 2.04 -17.71 15.22
C LEU A 201 1.86 -19.16 15.70
N LYS A 202 2.39 -20.12 14.95
CA LYS A 202 2.33 -21.54 15.29
C LYS A 202 3.03 -21.84 16.63
N GLU A 203 4.21 -21.27 16.87
CA GLU A 203 4.94 -21.41 18.13
C GLU A 203 4.15 -20.90 19.35
N ARG A 204 3.13 -20.06 19.12
CA ARG A 204 2.24 -19.51 20.17
C ARG A 204 0.84 -20.13 20.15
N ASN A 205 0.67 -21.23 19.45
CA ASN A 205 -0.61 -21.92 19.29
C ASN A 205 -1.74 -21.02 18.73
N ILE A 206 -1.39 -19.98 17.97
CA ILE A 206 -2.35 -19.12 17.28
C ILE A 206 -2.68 -19.78 15.95
N THR A 207 -3.90 -20.30 15.82
CA THR A 207 -4.39 -21.01 14.63
C THR A 207 -5.34 -20.16 13.78
N ALA A 208 -5.60 -18.94 14.20
CA ALA A 208 -6.48 -18.01 13.49
C ALA A 208 -5.98 -17.69 12.07
N PRO A 209 -6.90 -17.43 11.10
CA PRO A 209 -6.53 -17.06 9.75
C PRO A 209 -5.71 -15.77 9.73
N VAL A 210 -4.64 -15.79 8.92
CA VAL A 210 -3.72 -14.66 8.76
C VAL A 210 -4.09 -13.88 7.51
N GLN A 211 -4.23 -12.58 7.65
CA GLN A 211 -4.49 -11.65 6.56
C GLN A 211 -3.41 -10.58 6.47
N ILE A 212 -3.15 -10.13 5.27
CA ILE A 212 -2.20 -9.05 4.96
C ILE A 212 -3.00 -7.81 4.56
N LEU A 213 -2.67 -6.68 5.18
CA LEU A 213 -3.24 -5.39 4.82
C LEU A 213 -2.80 -5.00 3.40
N LYS A 214 -3.65 -4.25 2.69
CA LYS A 214 -3.39 -3.66 1.37
C LYS A 214 -3.32 -2.14 1.43
N ALA A 215 -2.76 -1.55 0.38
CA ALA A 215 -2.63 -0.10 0.26
C ALA A 215 -3.96 0.68 0.16
N ASP A 216 -5.07 0.01 -0.12
CA ASP A 216 -6.42 0.59 -0.18
C ASP A 216 -7.22 0.42 1.12
N GLY A 217 -6.58 -0.09 2.17
CA GLY A 217 -7.22 -0.33 3.47
C GLY A 217 -8.01 -1.64 3.56
N GLY A 218 -8.02 -2.47 2.53
CA GLY A 218 -8.57 -3.82 2.59
C GLY A 218 -7.55 -4.86 3.07
N THR A 219 -7.98 -6.10 3.29
CA THR A 219 -7.07 -7.20 3.60
C THR A 219 -7.26 -8.38 2.65
N LEU A 220 -6.19 -9.17 2.47
CA LEU A 220 -6.17 -10.44 1.75
C LEU A 220 -5.65 -11.56 2.66
N PRO A 221 -6.15 -12.81 2.55
CA PRO A 221 -5.51 -13.95 3.17
C PRO A 221 -4.03 -14.05 2.76
N LEU A 222 -3.17 -14.44 3.68
CA LEU A 222 -1.72 -14.55 3.43
C LEU A 222 -1.42 -15.41 2.17
N GLU A 223 -2.14 -16.52 1.99
CA GLU A 223 -1.99 -17.37 0.80
C GLU A 223 -2.31 -16.64 -0.51
N ALA A 224 -3.31 -15.77 -0.52
CA ALA A 224 -3.67 -14.95 -1.67
C ALA A 224 -2.65 -13.83 -1.88
N ALA A 225 -2.18 -13.18 -0.82
CA ALA A 225 -1.15 -12.15 -0.87
C ALA A 225 0.18 -12.69 -1.41
N LEU A 226 0.55 -13.94 -1.09
CA LEU A 226 1.72 -14.61 -1.66
C LEU A 226 1.65 -14.83 -3.18
N LYS A 227 0.45 -14.82 -3.76
CA LYS A 227 0.24 -14.85 -5.22
C LYS A 227 0.26 -13.44 -5.85
N GLN A 228 0.07 -12.41 -5.04
CA GLN A 228 0.02 -11.01 -5.45
C GLN A 228 0.85 -10.11 -4.50
N PRO A 229 2.15 -10.39 -4.30
CA PRO A 229 2.94 -9.76 -3.24
C PRO A 229 3.07 -8.23 -3.39
N VAL A 230 2.85 -7.68 -4.57
CA VAL A 230 2.81 -6.22 -4.79
C VAL A 230 1.62 -5.55 -4.08
N GLU A 231 0.54 -6.26 -3.78
CA GLU A 231 -0.59 -5.73 -3.00
C GLU A 231 -0.22 -5.38 -1.55
N ALA A 232 0.89 -5.95 -1.03
CA ALA A 232 1.43 -5.62 0.29
C ALA A 232 2.35 -4.38 0.31
N VAL A 233 2.37 -3.57 -0.76
CA VAL A 233 3.06 -2.27 -0.78
C VAL A 233 2.27 -1.23 0.02
N PHE A 234 2.94 -0.29 0.68
CA PHE A 234 2.34 0.84 1.42
C PHE A 234 1.29 0.46 2.48
N THR A 235 1.42 -0.72 3.07
CA THR A 235 0.47 -1.18 4.10
C THR A 235 0.56 -0.38 5.39
N GLY A 236 1.75 0.10 5.79
CA GLY A 236 1.94 0.96 6.97
C GLY A 236 1.12 2.25 6.90
N PRO A 237 1.28 3.09 5.85
CA PRO A 237 0.43 4.26 5.64
C PRO A 237 -1.07 3.95 5.57
N ALA A 238 -1.46 2.82 4.97
CA ALA A 238 -2.86 2.39 4.95
C ALA A 238 -3.37 2.01 6.35
N ALA A 239 -2.53 1.37 7.16
CA ALA A 239 -2.83 1.03 8.54
C ALA A 239 -3.09 2.29 9.39
N SER A 240 -2.28 3.35 9.22
CA SER A 240 -2.47 4.61 9.95
C SER A 240 -3.78 5.30 9.58
N VAL A 241 -4.16 5.29 8.29
CA VAL A 241 -5.45 5.80 7.81
C VAL A 241 -6.60 5.07 8.49
N LEU A 242 -6.60 3.74 8.47
CA LEU A 242 -7.64 2.94 9.14
C LEU A 242 -7.61 3.12 10.67
N GLY A 243 -6.42 3.32 11.26
CA GLY A 243 -6.27 3.60 12.69
C GLY A 243 -6.93 4.92 13.09
N ILE A 244 -6.78 5.96 12.29
CA ILE A 244 -7.47 7.25 12.48
C ILE A 244 -8.99 7.07 12.43
N GLU A 245 -9.49 6.32 11.45
CA GLU A 245 -10.91 5.99 11.32
C GLU A 245 -11.41 5.20 12.55
N ALA A 246 -10.65 4.17 12.95
CA ALA A 246 -10.98 3.30 14.10
C ALA A 246 -11.00 4.04 15.43
N LEU A 247 -10.12 5.02 15.63
CA LEU A 247 -10.08 5.87 16.81
C LEU A 247 -11.16 6.97 16.81
N GLY A 248 -12.04 7.00 15.81
CA GLY A 248 -13.09 7.99 15.69
C GLY A 248 -12.59 9.40 15.38
N ALA A 249 -11.36 9.52 14.86
CA ALA A 249 -10.71 10.79 14.54
C ALA A 249 -10.77 11.11 13.03
N ALA A 250 -11.60 10.39 12.26
CA ALA A 250 -11.84 10.70 10.85
C ALA A 250 -12.38 12.13 10.74
N PRO A 251 -11.69 13.01 10.00
CA PRO A 251 -11.96 14.43 10.06
C PRO A 251 -13.16 14.83 9.20
N GLU A 252 -13.93 15.83 9.64
CA GLU A 252 -14.93 16.48 8.80
C GLU A 252 -14.25 17.46 7.81
N GLY A 253 -14.82 17.60 6.61
CA GLY A 253 -14.26 18.45 5.55
C GLY A 253 -12.98 17.90 4.93
N LYS A 254 -12.20 18.78 4.26
CA LYS A 254 -10.94 18.41 3.59
C LYS A 254 -9.78 18.51 4.57
N CYS A 255 -9.10 17.41 4.81
CA CYS A 255 -8.08 17.31 5.85
C CYS A 255 -6.87 16.52 5.39
N ILE A 256 -5.76 16.72 6.10
CA ILE A 256 -4.52 15.99 5.90
C ILE A 256 -4.22 15.21 7.17
N SER A 257 -3.99 13.90 7.04
CA SER A 257 -3.45 13.10 8.13
C SER A 257 -1.95 12.89 7.96
N LEU A 258 -1.24 12.82 9.09
CA LEU A 258 0.19 12.56 9.16
C LEU A 258 0.46 11.47 10.20
N ASP A 259 1.15 10.42 9.78
CA ASP A 259 1.70 9.40 10.67
C ASP A 259 3.20 9.65 10.83
N VAL A 260 3.62 10.08 12.02
CA VAL A 260 5.02 10.39 12.31
C VAL A 260 5.67 9.20 12.99
N GLY A 261 6.35 8.39 12.21
CA GLY A 261 7.15 7.27 12.67
C GLY A 261 8.58 7.66 13.08
N GLY A 262 9.41 6.66 13.32
CA GLY A 262 10.84 6.89 13.58
C GLY A 262 11.63 7.23 12.31
N THR A 263 11.22 6.73 11.15
CA THR A 263 11.97 6.83 9.89
C THR A 263 11.30 7.78 8.90
N THR A 264 9.97 7.75 8.82
CA THR A 264 9.18 8.47 7.83
C THR A 264 8.01 9.20 8.48
N THR A 265 7.49 10.17 7.76
CA THR A 265 6.16 10.75 7.96
C THR A 265 5.30 10.41 6.75
N ASP A 266 4.19 9.73 6.99
CA ASP A 266 3.25 9.34 5.96
C ASP A 266 2.08 10.32 5.93
N ILE A 267 1.80 10.89 4.76
CA ILE A 267 0.81 11.95 4.53
C ILE A 267 -0.34 11.35 3.72
N ALA A 268 -1.59 11.53 4.15
CA ALA A 268 -2.77 11.13 3.39
C ALA A 268 -3.85 12.22 3.38
N PHE A 269 -4.66 12.24 2.32
CA PHE A 269 -5.72 13.23 2.12
C PHE A 269 -7.09 12.62 2.42
N TRP A 270 -7.98 13.45 3.00
CA TRP A 270 -9.33 13.09 3.41
C TRP A 270 -10.35 14.10 2.92
N ASP A 271 -11.55 13.63 2.60
CA ASP A 271 -12.70 14.46 2.32
C ASP A 271 -13.94 13.93 3.05
N ASN A 272 -14.50 14.73 3.97
CA ASN A 272 -15.71 14.41 4.74
C ASN A 272 -15.68 13.03 5.43
N GLY A 273 -14.55 12.72 6.10
CA GLY A 273 -14.39 11.48 6.86
C GLY A 273 -13.93 10.27 6.05
N GLU A 274 -13.84 10.39 4.73
CA GLU A 274 -13.39 9.32 3.84
C GLU A 274 -11.96 9.60 3.34
N PRO A 275 -11.04 8.63 3.43
CA PRO A 275 -9.71 8.80 2.87
C PRO A 275 -9.74 8.79 1.35
N LEU A 276 -9.04 9.71 0.72
CA LEU A 276 -9.01 9.79 -0.74
C LEU A 276 -8.15 8.70 -1.35
N LEU A 277 -8.60 8.17 -2.49
CA LEU A 277 -7.90 7.16 -3.26
C LEU A 277 -7.06 7.79 -4.37
N ALA A 278 -5.91 7.18 -4.65
CA ALA A 278 -5.07 7.55 -5.78
C ALA A 278 -5.77 7.18 -7.10
N LYS A 279 -6.12 8.16 -7.93
CA LYS A 279 -6.85 7.94 -9.21
C LYS A 279 -6.09 7.05 -10.20
N LYS A 280 -4.77 6.97 -10.07
CA LYS A 280 -3.89 6.25 -11.00
C LYS A 280 -3.19 5.04 -10.39
N GLY A 281 -3.66 4.56 -9.23
CA GLY A 281 -3.03 3.49 -8.46
C GLY A 281 -1.74 3.93 -7.75
N ALA A 282 -1.14 3.00 -7.01
CA ALA A 282 0.08 3.23 -6.26
C ALA A 282 1.26 3.55 -7.18
N MET A 283 2.09 4.51 -6.79
CA MET A 283 3.34 4.85 -7.48
C MET A 283 4.53 4.25 -6.73
N ILE A 284 5.32 3.44 -7.40
CA ILE A 284 6.55 2.84 -6.87
C ILE A 284 7.74 3.48 -7.59
N GLY A 285 8.49 4.32 -6.88
CA GLY A 285 9.45 5.21 -7.51
C GLY A 285 8.75 6.13 -8.52
N LYS A 286 9.14 6.08 -9.78
CA LYS A 286 8.50 6.83 -10.89
C LYS A 286 7.47 6.02 -11.68
N TYR A 287 7.19 4.78 -11.30
CA TYR A 287 6.38 3.85 -12.07
C TYR A 287 4.99 3.69 -11.44
N GLN A 288 3.96 4.01 -12.22
CA GLN A 288 2.57 3.76 -11.83
C GLN A 288 2.25 2.27 -11.92
N THR A 289 1.49 1.77 -10.95
CA THR A 289 1.00 0.39 -10.89
C THR A 289 -0.52 0.33 -11.00
N ALA A 290 -1.07 -0.86 -11.14
CA ALA A 290 -2.51 -1.10 -11.04
C ALA A 290 -2.97 -1.40 -9.59
N VAL A 291 -2.05 -1.34 -8.61
CA VAL A 291 -2.36 -1.53 -7.19
C VAL A 291 -3.19 -0.35 -6.71
N ARG A 292 -4.38 -0.63 -6.20
CA ARG A 292 -5.25 0.40 -5.61
C ARG A 292 -4.66 0.85 -4.27
N SER A 293 -4.60 2.15 -4.04
CA SER A 293 -4.07 2.72 -2.80
C SER A 293 -4.78 4.00 -2.42
N PHE A 294 -4.72 4.36 -1.15
CA PHE A 294 -5.05 5.71 -0.73
C PHE A 294 -4.13 6.74 -1.43
N HIS A 295 -4.60 7.97 -1.56
CA HIS A 295 -3.77 9.08 -2.02
C HIS A 295 -2.85 9.52 -0.89
N MET A 296 -1.64 8.96 -0.90
CA MET A 296 -0.68 9.13 0.18
C MET A 296 0.74 9.28 -0.34
N ARG A 297 1.59 9.90 0.49
CA ARG A 297 3.03 10.05 0.23
C ARG A 297 3.82 9.83 1.51
N SER A 298 4.88 9.06 1.42
CA SER A 298 5.86 8.88 2.49
C SER A 298 7.02 9.86 2.29
N VAL A 299 7.39 10.57 3.34
CA VAL A 299 8.49 11.53 3.37
C VAL A 299 9.55 11.00 4.33
N GLY A 300 10.82 11.03 3.95
CA GLY A 300 11.95 10.52 4.75
C GLY A 300 12.31 11.42 5.95
N ILE A 301 11.30 11.85 6.69
CA ILE A 301 11.40 12.63 7.94
C ILE A 301 10.67 11.87 9.03
N GLY A 302 11.39 11.49 10.07
CA GLY A 302 10.85 10.83 11.27
C GLY A 302 11.71 11.10 12.49
N GLY A 303 11.33 10.59 13.64
CA GLY A 303 12.03 10.85 14.91
C GLY A 303 13.52 10.52 14.89
N ASP A 304 13.91 9.45 14.16
CA ASP A 304 15.30 8.97 14.05
C ASP A 304 16.08 9.62 12.88
N SER A 305 15.50 10.61 12.18
CA SER A 305 16.16 11.28 11.04
C SER A 305 17.47 11.90 11.45
N ALA A 306 18.50 11.66 10.64
CA ALA A 306 19.83 12.21 10.83
C ALA A 306 19.83 13.73 10.63
N ILE A 307 20.59 14.43 11.47
CA ILE A 307 20.82 15.87 11.36
C ILE A 307 22.21 16.07 10.78
N THR A 308 22.29 16.73 9.62
CA THR A 308 23.54 17.10 8.98
C THR A 308 23.71 18.61 9.10
N LYS A 309 24.80 19.04 9.79
CA LYS A 309 25.19 20.43 9.90
C LYS A 309 25.67 20.93 8.53
N LEU A 310 25.13 22.06 8.07
CA LEU A 310 25.53 22.74 6.84
C LEU A 310 26.32 24.00 7.19
N PRO A 311 26.99 24.68 6.25
CA PRO A 311 27.61 25.99 6.49
C PRO A 311 26.65 27.02 7.06
N GLN A 312 25.37 26.94 6.69
CA GLN A 312 24.27 27.72 7.26
C GLN A 312 23.09 26.79 7.51
N GLY A 313 22.65 26.67 8.77
CA GLY A 313 21.53 25.82 9.18
C GLY A 313 21.80 24.31 9.14
N PHE A 314 20.74 23.54 8.93
CA PHE A 314 20.78 22.07 9.03
C PHE A 314 19.98 21.43 7.90
N LYS A 315 20.40 20.22 7.51
CA LYS A 315 19.61 19.27 6.71
C LYS A 315 19.11 18.17 7.63
N VAL A 316 17.83 17.78 7.52
CA VAL A 316 17.23 16.66 8.27
C VAL A 316 16.82 15.58 7.28
N GLY A 317 17.21 14.33 7.56
CA GLY A 317 16.89 13.17 6.73
C GLY A 317 17.40 13.27 5.27
N PRO A 318 16.97 12.36 4.37
CA PRO A 318 16.18 11.16 4.65
C PRO A 318 16.96 10.04 5.37
N GLU A 319 18.27 10.21 5.53
CA GLU A 319 19.13 9.24 6.20
C GLU A 319 18.73 9.11 7.68
N ARG A 320 18.94 7.93 8.23
CA ARG A 320 18.65 7.61 9.61
C ARG A 320 19.93 7.62 10.43
N ALA A 321 19.93 8.33 11.57
CA ALA A 321 21.05 8.30 12.51
C ALA A 321 21.01 7.12 13.50
N GLY A 322 19.87 6.44 13.60
CA GLY A 322 19.61 5.42 14.61
C GLY A 322 18.69 5.92 15.70
N ARG A 323 18.85 5.40 16.93
CA ARG A 323 18.04 5.86 18.08
C ARG A 323 18.43 7.28 18.46
N ALA A 324 17.44 8.03 18.99
CA ALA A 324 17.70 9.32 19.61
C ALA A 324 18.77 9.24 20.71
N ALA A 325 19.56 10.30 20.88
CA ALA A 325 20.54 10.39 21.96
C ALA A 325 19.87 10.23 23.34
N ALA A 326 18.65 10.74 23.49
CA ALA A 326 17.81 10.50 24.67
C ALA A 326 17.57 9.03 25.00
N LEU A 327 17.66 8.14 24.02
CA LEU A 327 17.50 6.68 24.15
C LEU A 327 18.83 5.92 24.04
N GLY A 328 19.96 6.62 24.27
CA GLY A 328 21.31 6.06 24.20
C GLY A 328 21.87 5.97 22.77
N GLY A 329 21.34 6.70 21.81
CA GLY A 329 21.88 6.82 20.46
C GLY A 329 23.22 7.57 20.42
N ALA A 330 24.01 7.33 19.36
CA ALA A 330 25.34 7.91 19.21
C ALA A 330 25.35 9.34 18.65
N ALA A 331 24.27 9.77 17.99
CA ALA A 331 24.13 11.07 17.35
C ALA A 331 22.78 11.70 17.64
N ALA A 332 22.70 13.02 17.53
CA ALA A 332 21.42 13.73 17.62
C ALA A 332 20.51 13.40 16.46
N THR A 333 19.21 13.32 16.74
CA THR A 333 18.14 13.08 15.78
C THR A 333 17.07 14.16 15.87
N LEU A 334 16.09 14.16 14.96
CA LEU A 334 14.93 15.06 15.04
C LEU A 334 14.19 14.91 16.39
N ALA A 335 14.09 13.69 16.94
CA ALA A 335 13.46 13.46 18.25
C ALA A 335 14.19 14.21 19.36
N ASP A 336 15.53 14.25 19.34
CA ASP A 336 16.31 15.02 20.32
C ASP A 336 16.03 16.54 20.20
N ALA A 337 15.86 17.05 18.99
CA ALA A 337 15.48 18.46 18.80
C ALA A 337 14.09 18.76 19.40
N LEU A 338 13.12 17.84 19.19
CA LEU A 338 11.80 17.99 19.81
C LEU A 338 11.85 17.94 21.34
N ILE A 339 12.73 17.11 21.93
CA ILE A 339 12.94 17.04 23.39
C ILE A 339 13.54 18.33 23.92
N VAL A 340 14.59 18.87 23.27
CA VAL A 340 15.24 20.13 23.67
C VAL A 340 14.26 21.30 23.63
N LEU A 341 13.33 21.32 22.67
CA LEU A 341 12.28 22.32 22.56
C LEU A 341 11.09 22.09 23.50
N GLY A 342 11.10 21.01 24.31
CA GLY A 342 9.97 20.66 25.17
C GLY A 342 8.72 20.20 24.41
N LEU A 343 8.86 19.84 23.14
CA LEU A 343 7.79 19.36 22.27
C LEU A 343 7.61 17.83 22.35
N ALA A 344 8.55 17.13 22.97
CA ALA A 344 8.49 15.71 23.29
C ALA A 344 9.10 15.47 24.67
N SER A 345 8.61 14.43 25.37
CA SER A 345 9.08 14.10 26.74
C SER A 345 9.25 12.60 26.86
N PHE A 346 10.47 12.10 26.55
CA PHE A 346 10.88 10.73 26.79
C PHE A 346 12.41 10.63 26.86
N GLY A 347 12.92 9.58 27.52
CA GLY A 347 14.35 9.34 27.63
C GLY A 347 15.11 10.39 28.47
N ASP A 348 16.41 10.54 28.21
CA ASP A 348 17.31 11.47 28.88
C ASP A 348 17.43 12.79 28.10
N ALA A 349 16.74 13.83 28.54
CA ALA A 349 16.80 15.17 27.95
C ALA A 349 18.23 15.76 28.03
N GLY A 350 19.02 15.46 29.07
CA GLY A 350 20.41 15.92 29.16
C GLY A 350 21.29 15.37 28.05
N ALA A 351 21.04 14.10 27.65
CA ALA A 351 21.72 13.50 26.50
C ALA A 351 21.35 14.22 25.18
N SER A 352 20.07 14.59 24.99
CA SER A 352 19.61 15.36 23.83
C SER A 352 20.26 16.75 23.77
N PHE A 353 20.28 17.49 24.88
CA PHE A 353 20.96 18.79 24.97
C PHE A 353 22.44 18.69 24.61
N LYS A 354 23.16 17.68 25.14
CA LYS A 354 24.57 17.44 24.86
C LYS A 354 24.80 17.12 23.39
N ALA A 355 23.95 16.26 22.81
CA ALA A 355 24.10 15.84 21.41
C ALA A 355 23.82 16.99 20.42
N LEU A 356 22.80 17.84 20.67
CA LEU A 356 22.55 19.04 19.86
C LEU A 356 23.63 20.10 20.09
N GLY A 357 24.11 20.27 21.31
CA GLY A 357 25.21 21.20 21.62
C GLY A 357 26.48 20.94 20.79
N ALA A 358 26.73 19.66 20.46
CA ALA A 358 27.86 19.28 19.59
C ALA A 358 27.64 19.69 18.10
N LEU A 359 26.40 20.00 17.70
CA LEU A 359 26.06 20.44 16.35
C LEU A 359 25.93 21.96 16.22
N CYS A 360 25.90 22.73 17.32
CA CYS A 360 25.71 24.17 17.30
C CYS A 360 26.77 24.89 16.43
N HIS A 361 26.34 25.97 15.77
CA HIS A 361 27.26 26.90 15.15
C HIS A 361 27.89 27.82 16.23
N GLU A 362 28.91 28.59 15.86
CA GLU A 362 29.56 29.50 16.78
C GLU A 362 28.55 30.54 17.32
N GLY A 363 28.42 30.62 18.65
CA GLY A 363 27.46 31.50 19.32
C GLY A 363 26.02 31.03 19.35
N GLU A 364 25.72 29.82 18.85
CA GLU A 364 24.38 29.22 18.86
C GLU A 364 24.15 28.39 20.13
N SER A 365 22.94 28.48 20.71
CA SER A 365 22.53 27.59 21.81
C SER A 365 21.93 26.28 21.29
N PRO A 366 21.88 25.20 22.10
CA PRO A 366 21.20 23.97 21.72
C PRO A 366 19.74 24.16 21.34
N GLU A 367 19.03 25.10 21.97
CA GLU A 367 17.63 25.42 21.65
C GLU A 367 17.52 26.11 20.30
N MET A 368 18.45 27.02 19.97
CA MET A 368 18.49 27.66 18.63
C MET A 368 18.77 26.64 17.55
N ALA A 369 19.74 25.74 17.76
CA ALA A 369 20.02 24.64 16.85
C ALA A 369 18.81 23.70 16.71
N ALA A 370 18.14 23.36 17.82
CA ALA A 370 16.94 22.53 17.82
C ALA A 370 15.78 23.17 17.01
N GLN A 371 15.60 24.50 17.14
CA GLN A 371 14.59 25.23 16.37
C GLN A 371 14.92 25.20 14.87
N ALA A 372 16.17 25.45 14.50
CA ALA A 372 16.60 25.39 13.10
C ALA A 372 16.47 23.98 12.49
N VAL A 373 16.73 22.93 13.28
CA VAL A 373 16.49 21.52 12.90
C VAL A 373 15.00 21.27 12.68
N LEU A 374 14.15 21.72 13.59
CA LEU A 374 12.69 21.58 13.45
C LEU A 374 12.20 22.30 12.19
N ASP A 375 12.64 23.54 11.96
CA ASP A 375 12.25 24.31 10.77
C ASP A 375 12.66 23.60 9.47
N ALA A 376 13.87 23.05 9.41
CA ALA A 376 14.33 22.26 8.26
C ALA A 376 13.49 21.00 8.03
N ALA A 377 13.06 20.31 9.09
CA ALA A 377 12.18 19.15 8.97
C ALA A 377 10.77 19.55 8.49
N LEU A 378 10.23 20.65 9.02
CA LEU A 378 8.94 21.20 8.61
C LEU A 378 8.94 21.65 7.15
N ASP A 379 10.04 22.25 6.66
CA ASP A 379 10.19 22.63 5.25
C ASP A 379 10.01 21.43 4.31
N VAL A 380 10.61 20.30 4.64
CA VAL A 380 10.50 19.08 3.82
C VAL A 380 9.07 18.56 3.80
N ILE A 381 8.40 18.50 4.96
CA ILE A 381 7.02 18.01 5.07
C ILE A 381 6.04 18.97 4.37
N GLU A 382 6.17 20.27 4.61
CA GLU A 382 5.30 21.28 3.99
C GLU A 382 5.43 21.30 2.47
N ASN A 383 6.66 21.18 1.94
CA ASN A 383 6.89 21.11 0.50
C ASN A 383 6.25 19.84 -0.09
N ALA A 384 6.37 18.69 0.59
CA ALA A 384 5.70 17.45 0.15
C ALA A 384 4.17 17.61 0.12
N ILE A 385 3.58 18.28 1.10
CA ILE A 385 2.14 18.60 1.12
C ILE A 385 1.78 19.50 -0.07
N LYS A 386 2.54 20.58 -0.31
CA LYS A 386 2.32 21.49 -1.45
C LYS A 386 2.39 20.76 -2.79
N ASP A 387 3.38 19.88 -2.96
CA ASP A 387 3.50 19.06 -4.15
C ASP A 387 2.29 18.14 -4.34
N MET A 388 1.82 17.48 -3.26
CA MET A 388 0.62 16.64 -3.32
C MET A 388 -0.63 17.44 -3.67
N LEU A 389 -0.80 18.65 -3.11
CA LEU A 389 -1.91 19.55 -3.42
C LEU A 389 -1.86 20.00 -4.89
N HIS A 390 -0.68 20.35 -5.37
CA HIS A 390 -0.50 20.70 -6.78
C HIS A 390 -0.80 19.51 -7.71
N GLU A 391 -0.26 18.34 -7.42
CA GLU A 391 -0.56 17.12 -8.19
C GLU A 391 -2.06 16.80 -8.20
N TRP A 392 -2.75 17.01 -7.08
CA TRP A 392 -4.20 16.83 -7.00
C TRP A 392 -4.94 17.80 -7.90
N SER A 393 -4.56 19.10 -7.89
CA SER A 393 -5.23 20.17 -8.65
C SER A 393 -5.09 20.03 -10.17
N ILE A 394 -3.96 19.46 -10.65
CA ILE A 394 -3.70 19.28 -12.10
C ILE A 394 -4.22 17.94 -12.64
N GLN A 395 -4.86 17.11 -11.80
CA GLN A 395 -5.42 15.85 -12.29
C GLN A 395 -6.56 16.11 -13.29
N PRO A 396 -6.54 15.42 -14.43
CA PRO A 396 -7.61 15.56 -15.41
C PRO A 396 -8.96 15.15 -14.82
N VAL A 397 -9.98 15.95 -15.08
CA VAL A 397 -11.35 15.70 -14.67
C VAL A 397 -12.02 14.89 -15.77
N TYR A 398 -12.41 13.65 -15.48
CA TYR A 398 -13.01 12.75 -16.48
C TYR A 398 -14.47 12.41 -16.20
N THR A 399 -14.95 12.63 -14.98
CA THR A 399 -16.33 12.27 -14.60
C THR A 399 -17.12 13.48 -14.13
N VAL A 400 -18.45 13.41 -14.23
CA VAL A 400 -19.36 14.43 -13.67
C VAL A 400 -19.15 14.59 -12.17
N SER A 401 -18.87 13.51 -11.45
CA SER A 401 -18.54 13.54 -10.03
C SER A 401 -17.28 14.34 -9.74
N ASP A 402 -16.24 14.18 -10.58
CA ASP A 402 -15.00 14.98 -10.44
C ASP A 402 -15.25 16.49 -10.67
N VAL A 403 -16.17 16.83 -11.58
CA VAL A 403 -16.58 18.23 -11.83
C VAL A 403 -17.32 18.80 -10.62
N LEU A 404 -18.22 18.02 -10.04
CA LEU A 404 -19.06 18.47 -8.92
C LEU A 404 -18.29 18.58 -7.60
N SER A 405 -17.29 17.73 -7.36
CA SER A 405 -16.44 17.77 -6.17
C SER A 405 -15.41 18.91 -6.17
N GLY A 406 -15.22 19.59 -7.31
CA GLY A 406 -14.26 20.67 -7.48
C GLY A 406 -12.81 20.18 -7.50
N SER A 407 -11.94 20.88 -8.25
CA SER A 407 -10.51 20.53 -8.35
C SER A 407 -9.69 20.96 -7.13
N ASP A 408 -10.21 21.89 -6.31
CA ASP A 408 -9.43 22.52 -5.25
C ASP A 408 -9.54 21.76 -3.94
N PHE A 409 -8.42 21.22 -3.49
CA PHE A 409 -8.28 20.64 -2.17
C PHE A 409 -7.63 21.69 -1.24
N VAL A 410 -8.46 22.36 -0.43
CA VAL A 410 -7.98 23.29 0.59
C VAL A 410 -8.10 22.62 1.96
N PRO A 411 -6.99 22.23 2.60
CA PRO A 411 -7.03 21.57 3.88
C PRO A 411 -7.54 22.50 4.98
N GLN A 412 -8.40 21.99 5.85
CA GLN A 412 -9.03 22.72 6.96
C GLN A 412 -8.47 22.28 8.32
N GLN A 413 -7.81 21.12 8.38
CA GLN A 413 -7.34 20.50 9.62
C GLN A 413 -6.19 19.53 9.35
N LEU A 414 -5.33 19.34 10.34
CA LEU A 414 -4.35 18.25 10.40
C LEU A 414 -4.77 17.24 11.46
N VAL A 415 -4.61 15.95 11.12
CA VAL A 415 -4.80 14.84 12.08
C VAL A 415 -3.48 14.10 12.22
N GLY A 416 -3.01 13.89 13.46
CA GLY A 416 -1.71 13.28 13.74
C GLY A 416 -1.81 11.95 14.46
N VAL A 417 -1.03 10.96 14.00
CA VAL A 417 -0.80 9.68 14.69
C VAL A 417 0.68 9.33 14.67
N GLY A 418 1.07 8.30 15.39
CA GLY A 418 2.47 7.89 15.52
C GLY A 418 3.19 8.53 16.72
N GLY A 419 4.33 7.96 17.10
CA GLY A 419 5.06 8.36 18.31
C GLY A 419 5.68 9.75 18.30
N GLY A 420 5.99 10.28 17.10
CA GLY A 420 6.52 11.63 16.89
C GLY A 420 5.47 12.71 16.68
N ALA A 421 4.20 12.33 16.54
CA ALA A 421 3.12 13.22 16.14
C ALA A 421 2.92 14.45 17.06
N PRO A 422 2.87 14.33 18.42
CA PRO A 422 2.51 15.46 19.26
C PRO A 422 3.40 16.70 19.05
N GLY A 423 4.72 16.51 18.98
CA GLY A 423 5.65 17.63 18.82
C GLY A 423 5.65 18.21 17.40
N LEU A 424 5.83 17.36 16.40
CA LEU A 424 6.04 17.79 15.03
C LEU A 424 4.77 18.35 14.38
N ILE A 425 3.60 17.71 14.59
CA ILE A 425 2.36 18.08 13.93
C ILE A 425 1.79 19.38 14.50
N HIS A 426 1.89 19.62 15.81
CA HIS A 426 1.50 20.90 16.38
C HIS A 426 2.36 22.07 15.84
N ALA A 427 3.66 21.85 15.64
CA ALA A 427 4.53 22.84 15.03
C ALA A 427 4.14 23.10 13.55
N LEU A 428 3.84 22.03 12.80
CA LEU A 428 3.36 22.14 11.42
C LEU A 428 2.02 22.87 11.34
N GLY A 429 1.07 22.54 12.23
CA GLY A 429 -0.24 23.18 12.28
C GLY A 429 -0.14 24.69 12.54
N ARG A 430 0.71 25.11 13.49
CA ARG A 430 0.97 26.55 13.72
C ARG A 430 1.54 27.24 12.47
N ARG A 431 2.47 26.59 11.78
CA ARG A 431 3.11 27.14 10.58
C ARG A 431 2.15 27.24 9.40
N MET A 432 1.26 26.25 9.22
CA MET A 432 0.25 26.23 8.15
C MET A 432 -1.05 26.99 8.53
N GLY A 433 -1.20 27.46 9.77
CA GLY A 433 -2.44 28.09 10.24
C GLY A 433 -3.62 27.13 10.33
N LEU A 434 -3.37 25.83 10.57
CA LEU A 434 -4.39 24.79 10.62
C LEU A 434 -4.57 24.22 12.03
N PRO A 435 -5.80 23.94 12.48
CA PRO A 435 -6.05 23.23 13.71
C PRO A 435 -5.52 21.79 13.63
N VAL A 436 -5.09 21.25 14.77
CA VAL A 436 -4.49 19.92 14.88
C VAL A 436 -5.30 19.06 15.83
N VAL A 437 -5.57 17.82 15.41
CA VAL A 437 -6.16 16.77 16.25
C VAL A 437 -5.19 15.60 16.35
N ILE A 438 -4.89 15.16 17.58
CA ILE A 438 -4.13 13.95 17.87
C ILE A 438 -5.01 13.06 18.74
N PRO A 439 -5.53 11.94 18.18
CA PRO A 439 -6.42 11.08 18.93
C PRO A 439 -5.69 10.34 20.05
N PRO A 440 -6.35 10.12 21.21
CA PRO A 440 -5.88 9.16 22.20
C PRO A 440 -5.67 7.79 21.57
N GLY A 441 -4.59 7.08 21.92
CA GLY A 441 -4.25 5.79 21.28
C GLY A 441 -3.52 5.91 19.95
N GLY A 442 -3.27 7.13 19.46
CA GLY A 442 -2.58 7.38 18.18
C GLY A 442 -1.19 6.75 18.07
N MET A 443 -0.54 6.40 19.19
CA MET A 443 0.79 5.75 19.19
C MET A 443 0.80 4.34 18.59
N VAL A 444 -0.32 3.62 18.64
CA VAL A 444 -0.51 2.26 18.10
C VAL A 444 -1.64 2.22 17.04
N ALA A 445 -1.96 3.37 16.47
CA ALA A 445 -3.02 3.51 15.47
C ALA A 445 -2.87 2.51 14.32
N ASN A 446 -1.66 2.27 13.83
CA ASN A 446 -1.39 1.35 12.73
C ASN A 446 -1.77 -0.09 13.08
N ALA A 447 -1.41 -0.58 14.26
CA ALA A 447 -1.80 -1.93 14.70
C ALA A 447 -3.33 -2.02 14.92
N ILE A 448 -3.98 -0.96 15.45
CA ILE A 448 -5.44 -0.88 15.59
C ILE A 448 -6.11 -0.91 14.21
N GLY A 449 -5.63 -0.07 13.28
CA GLY A 449 -6.14 -0.03 11.90
C GLY A 449 -6.00 -1.38 11.20
N ALA A 450 -4.85 -2.04 11.36
CA ALA A 450 -4.64 -3.38 10.84
C ALA A 450 -5.64 -4.38 11.45
N ALA A 451 -5.77 -4.43 12.80
CA ALA A 451 -6.69 -5.36 13.48
C ALA A 451 -8.13 -5.25 12.97
N LEU A 452 -8.58 -4.03 12.71
CA LEU A 452 -9.96 -3.71 12.36
C LEU A 452 -10.23 -3.65 10.85
N ALA A 453 -9.21 -3.75 10.01
CA ALA A 453 -9.35 -3.69 8.56
C ALA A 453 -10.29 -4.78 8.01
N ARG A 454 -11.18 -4.41 7.10
CA ARG A 454 -12.10 -5.34 6.44
C ARG A 454 -11.40 -6.17 5.36
N PRO A 455 -11.78 -7.45 5.24
CA PRO A 455 -11.34 -8.24 4.09
C PRO A 455 -11.91 -7.67 2.78
N THR A 456 -11.09 -7.63 1.72
CA THR A 456 -11.53 -7.16 0.41
C THR A 456 -11.01 -8.03 -0.71
N VAL A 457 -11.81 -8.13 -1.75
CA VAL A 457 -11.43 -8.68 -3.03
C VAL A 457 -12.02 -7.80 -4.13
N ALA A 458 -11.24 -7.52 -5.16
CA ALA A 458 -11.69 -6.77 -6.32
C ALA A 458 -11.62 -7.63 -7.57
N ALA A 459 -12.54 -7.41 -8.49
CA ALA A 459 -12.52 -8.04 -9.80
C ALA A 459 -13.15 -7.15 -10.86
N SER A 460 -12.84 -7.47 -12.11
CA SER A 460 -13.37 -6.81 -13.29
C SER A 460 -14.22 -7.80 -14.10
N LEU A 461 -15.29 -7.31 -14.73
CA LEU A 461 -16.07 -8.05 -15.70
C LEU A 461 -16.07 -7.29 -17.01
N ARG A 462 -15.72 -7.97 -18.10
CA ARG A 462 -15.92 -7.49 -19.46
C ARG A 462 -16.95 -8.37 -20.15
N ALA A 463 -18.01 -7.78 -20.65
CA ALA A 463 -18.97 -8.47 -21.48
C ALA A 463 -19.00 -7.87 -22.89
N ASP A 464 -19.25 -8.72 -23.89
CA ASP A 464 -19.44 -8.36 -25.28
C ASP A 464 -20.72 -9.02 -25.78
N THR A 465 -21.80 -8.23 -25.89
CA THR A 465 -23.11 -8.78 -26.26
C THR A 465 -23.20 -9.20 -27.71
N THR A 466 -22.35 -8.65 -28.59
CA THR A 466 -22.24 -9.07 -29.99
C THR A 466 -21.60 -10.46 -30.11
N GLU A 467 -20.53 -10.70 -29.33
CA GLU A 467 -19.81 -11.97 -29.31
C GLU A 467 -20.48 -13.00 -28.36
N GLY A 468 -21.40 -12.56 -27.50
CA GLY A 468 -22.22 -13.42 -26.64
C GLY A 468 -21.50 -14.02 -25.43
N TYR A 469 -20.45 -13.38 -24.89
CA TYR A 469 -19.73 -13.86 -23.72
C TYR A 469 -19.36 -12.74 -22.74
N TYR A 470 -19.06 -13.13 -21.51
CA TYR A 470 -18.35 -12.29 -20.55
C TYR A 470 -17.06 -12.98 -20.05
N LEU A 471 -16.14 -12.18 -19.53
CA LEU A 471 -14.85 -12.60 -18.99
C LEU A 471 -14.59 -11.88 -17.65
N ILE A 472 -14.13 -12.64 -16.65
CA ILE A 472 -13.54 -12.10 -15.41
C ILE A 472 -12.03 -12.38 -15.49
N PRO A 473 -11.20 -11.38 -15.86
CA PRO A 473 -9.77 -11.58 -16.14
C PRO A 473 -9.01 -12.19 -14.96
N GLU A 474 -9.29 -11.72 -13.74
CA GLU A 474 -8.62 -12.13 -12.49
C GLU A 474 -8.82 -13.64 -12.16
N SER A 475 -9.81 -14.27 -12.77
CA SER A 475 -10.04 -15.72 -12.65
C SER A 475 -9.78 -16.50 -13.94
N GLY A 476 -9.55 -15.81 -15.07
CA GLY A 476 -9.56 -16.40 -16.40
C GLY A 476 -10.91 -16.98 -16.83
N LYS A 477 -11.98 -16.71 -16.07
CA LYS A 477 -13.31 -17.28 -16.29
C LYS A 477 -13.98 -16.60 -17.49
N ARG A 478 -14.26 -17.37 -18.55
CA ARG A 478 -15.00 -16.92 -19.72
C ARG A 478 -16.26 -17.75 -19.88
N GLU A 479 -17.41 -17.08 -19.90
CA GLU A 479 -18.72 -17.73 -19.97
C GLU A 479 -19.63 -17.08 -20.99
N ARG A 480 -20.64 -17.83 -21.43
CA ARG A 480 -21.69 -17.29 -22.31
C ARG A 480 -22.60 -16.35 -21.53
N LEU A 481 -23.05 -15.29 -22.22
CA LEU A 481 -23.99 -14.36 -21.65
C LEU A 481 -25.35 -15.02 -21.39
N PRO A 482 -25.99 -14.74 -20.25
CA PRO A 482 -27.37 -15.11 -20.01
C PRO A 482 -28.33 -14.35 -20.94
N LYS A 483 -29.57 -14.84 -21.07
CA LYS A 483 -30.61 -14.12 -21.81
C LYS A 483 -30.86 -12.76 -21.14
N ARG A 484 -31.02 -11.69 -21.95
CA ARG A 484 -31.28 -10.31 -21.49
C ARG A 484 -30.17 -9.75 -20.59
N PHE A 485 -28.93 -9.87 -21.04
CA PHE A 485 -27.78 -9.32 -20.35
C PHE A 485 -27.74 -7.78 -20.48
N ASN A 486 -27.47 -7.10 -19.36
CA ASN A 486 -27.30 -5.66 -19.26
C ASN A 486 -26.33 -5.33 -18.10
N MET A 487 -26.10 -4.04 -17.81
CA MET A 487 -25.21 -3.61 -16.73
C MET A 487 -25.64 -4.18 -15.36
N GLN A 488 -26.93 -4.22 -15.06
CA GLN A 488 -27.43 -4.79 -13.80
C GLN A 488 -27.10 -6.28 -13.67
N ALA A 489 -27.31 -7.06 -14.74
CA ALA A 489 -26.92 -8.47 -14.76
C ALA A 489 -25.41 -8.66 -14.60
N ALA A 490 -24.60 -7.76 -15.15
CA ALA A 490 -23.15 -7.76 -14.94
C ALA A 490 -22.78 -7.52 -13.46
N GLU A 491 -23.45 -6.57 -12.80
CA GLU A 491 -23.27 -6.28 -11.36
C GLU A 491 -23.66 -7.48 -10.49
N GLU A 492 -24.79 -8.11 -10.78
CA GLU A 492 -25.23 -9.30 -10.05
C GLU A 492 -24.25 -10.48 -10.19
N ILE A 493 -23.75 -10.74 -11.40
CA ILE A 493 -22.77 -11.79 -11.66
C ILE A 493 -21.45 -11.50 -10.94
N LEU A 494 -20.95 -10.27 -11.04
CA LEU A 494 -19.67 -9.93 -10.44
C LEU A 494 -19.75 -9.88 -8.91
N SER A 495 -20.86 -9.38 -8.37
CA SER A 495 -21.14 -9.39 -6.92
C SER A 495 -21.18 -10.83 -6.39
N ALA A 496 -21.92 -11.72 -7.06
CA ALA A 496 -21.99 -13.14 -6.66
C ALA A 496 -20.59 -13.79 -6.69
N TRP A 497 -19.78 -13.50 -7.71
CA TRP A 497 -18.42 -14.02 -7.80
C TRP A 497 -17.53 -13.50 -6.65
N LEU A 498 -17.63 -12.19 -6.30
CA LEU A 498 -16.87 -11.59 -5.19
C LEU A 498 -17.21 -12.25 -3.86
N HIS A 499 -18.50 -12.49 -3.59
CA HIS A 499 -18.96 -13.17 -2.36
C HIS A 499 -18.54 -14.65 -2.33
N GLU A 500 -18.63 -15.36 -3.45
CA GLU A 500 -18.14 -16.75 -3.57
C GLU A 500 -16.64 -16.83 -3.27
N LYS A 501 -15.87 -15.89 -3.82
CA LYS A 501 -14.43 -15.82 -3.60
C LYS A 501 -14.08 -15.53 -2.15
N ALA A 502 -14.77 -14.58 -1.53
CA ALA A 502 -14.62 -14.26 -0.11
C ALA A 502 -14.98 -15.45 0.78
N GLY A 503 -16.10 -16.13 0.51
CA GLY A 503 -16.50 -17.34 1.23
C GLY A 503 -15.47 -18.47 1.12
N GLY A 504 -14.88 -18.67 -0.06
CA GLY A 504 -13.80 -19.63 -0.28
C GLY A 504 -12.52 -19.32 0.52
N TRP A 505 -12.35 -18.07 0.93
CA TRP A 505 -11.27 -17.60 1.80
C TRP A 505 -11.67 -17.49 3.28
N GLN A 506 -12.86 -17.96 3.65
CA GLN A 506 -13.43 -17.83 5.01
C GLN A 506 -13.44 -16.38 5.53
N MET A 507 -13.67 -15.45 4.62
CA MET A 507 -13.75 -14.02 4.94
C MET A 507 -15.19 -13.63 5.21
N GLU A 508 -15.40 -12.73 6.18
CA GLU A 508 -16.71 -12.07 6.34
C GLU A 508 -17.04 -11.28 5.07
N SER A 509 -18.26 -11.47 4.59
CA SER A 509 -18.74 -10.77 3.40
C SER A 509 -19.15 -9.34 3.78
N SER A 510 -18.52 -8.34 3.17
CA SER A 510 -18.94 -6.94 3.22
C SER A 510 -19.81 -6.59 2.02
N GLU A 511 -20.44 -5.41 2.05
CA GLU A 511 -21.15 -4.86 0.90
C GLU A 511 -20.19 -4.70 -0.29
N THR A 512 -20.74 -4.91 -1.49
CA THR A 512 -19.98 -4.62 -2.71
C THR A 512 -20.09 -3.14 -3.07
N GLU A 513 -19.01 -2.58 -3.58
CA GLU A 513 -19.01 -1.25 -4.19
C GLU A 513 -18.55 -1.30 -5.64
N VAL A 514 -19.11 -0.42 -6.46
CA VAL A 514 -18.71 -0.26 -7.85
C VAL A 514 -17.56 0.74 -7.93
N ILE A 515 -16.42 0.27 -8.47
CA ILE A 515 -15.24 1.10 -8.69
C ILE A 515 -15.37 1.88 -10.01
N SER A 516 -15.79 1.19 -11.06
CA SER A 516 -16.01 1.81 -12.38
C SER A 516 -17.06 1.08 -13.19
N ARG A 517 -17.82 1.84 -13.97
CA ARG A 517 -18.80 1.37 -14.95
C ARG A 517 -18.54 2.07 -16.26
N GLU A 518 -18.40 1.31 -17.33
CA GLU A 518 -18.31 1.84 -18.68
C GLU A 518 -19.12 0.94 -19.61
N TYR A 519 -19.82 1.52 -20.56
CA TYR A 519 -20.44 0.77 -21.63
C TYR A 519 -20.29 1.50 -22.96
N PHE A 520 -20.14 0.74 -24.03
CA PHE A 520 -19.98 1.25 -25.38
C PHE A 520 -20.90 0.48 -26.30
N ARG A 521 -21.71 1.18 -27.08
CA ARG A 521 -22.49 0.54 -28.14
C ARG A 521 -21.59 0.14 -29.28
N THR A 522 -21.79 -1.07 -29.80
CA THR A 522 -21.12 -1.56 -30.99
C THR A 522 -22.01 -1.32 -32.21
N VAL A 523 -21.48 -0.65 -33.24
CA VAL A 523 -22.22 -0.30 -34.45
C VAL A 523 -21.56 -1.00 -35.62
N HIS A 524 -22.37 -1.62 -36.49
CA HIS A 524 -21.92 -2.13 -37.77
C HIS A 524 -22.74 -1.48 -38.91
N GLY A 525 -22.09 -0.62 -39.70
CA GLY A 525 -22.78 0.25 -40.63
C GLY A 525 -23.69 1.26 -39.91
N TYR A 526 -24.99 1.22 -40.19
CA TYR A 526 -26.00 2.07 -39.57
C TYR A 526 -26.81 1.37 -38.46
N TYR A 527 -26.46 0.12 -38.13
CA TYR A 527 -27.21 -0.68 -37.18
C TYR A 527 -26.44 -0.85 -35.88
N ASP A 528 -27.16 -0.70 -34.76
CA ASP A 528 -26.68 -1.06 -33.43
C ASP A 528 -26.60 -2.59 -33.35
N THR A 529 -25.42 -3.14 -33.06
CA THR A 529 -25.19 -4.58 -33.05
C THR A 529 -25.01 -5.17 -31.67
N GLY A 530 -24.89 -4.33 -30.66
CA GLY A 530 -24.73 -4.76 -29.28
C GLY A 530 -23.99 -3.76 -28.41
N GLU A 531 -23.52 -4.24 -27.26
CA GLU A 531 -22.83 -3.43 -26.24
C GLU A 531 -21.58 -4.14 -25.73
N ILE A 532 -20.56 -3.36 -25.42
CA ILE A 532 -19.41 -3.79 -24.62
C ILE A 532 -19.56 -3.15 -23.23
N ILE A 533 -19.62 -3.98 -22.20
CA ILE A 533 -19.74 -3.56 -20.81
C ILE A 533 -18.42 -3.81 -20.10
N TYR A 534 -17.90 -2.79 -19.39
CA TYR A 534 -16.82 -2.90 -18.43
C TYR A 534 -17.33 -2.54 -17.06
N LEU A 535 -17.12 -3.44 -16.12
CA LEU A 535 -17.49 -3.25 -14.75
C LEU A 535 -16.33 -3.66 -13.86
N ARG A 536 -16.00 -2.85 -12.88
CA ARG A 536 -15.08 -3.20 -11.81
C ARG A 536 -15.77 -2.99 -10.47
N MET A 537 -15.74 -4.01 -9.63
CA MET A 537 -16.33 -3.99 -8.30
C MET A 537 -15.36 -4.55 -7.28
N GLN A 538 -15.61 -4.25 -6.01
CA GLN A 538 -14.89 -4.85 -4.89
C GLN A 538 -15.82 -5.02 -3.69
N LEU A 539 -15.42 -5.85 -2.73
CA LEU A 539 -15.93 -5.78 -1.38
C LEU A 539 -15.40 -4.50 -0.73
N LYS A 540 -16.30 -3.71 -0.10
CA LYS A 540 -15.99 -2.37 0.42
C LYS A 540 -14.89 -2.45 1.50
N PRO A 541 -13.74 -1.78 1.33
CA PRO A 541 -12.72 -1.67 2.36
C PRO A 541 -13.19 -0.81 3.54
N GLY A 542 -12.34 -0.63 4.55
CA GLY A 542 -12.59 0.17 5.73
C GLY A 542 -12.45 -0.65 7.01
N ILE A 543 -13.04 -0.21 8.09
CA ILE A 543 -12.94 -0.85 9.40
C ILE A 543 -14.21 -1.63 9.76
N LEU A 544 -14.07 -2.66 10.60
CA LEU A 544 -15.21 -3.44 11.11
C LEU A 544 -16.09 -2.60 12.05
N TYR A 545 -15.45 -1.87 12.97
CA TYR A 545 -16.11 -0.99 13.95
C TYR A 545 -15.12 0.03 14.52
N LYS A 546 -15.62 1.08 15.16
CA LYS A 546 -14.80 2.07 15.86
C LYS A 546 -14.51 1.63 17.29
N ILE A 547 -13.36 2.03 17.83
CA ILE A 547 -13.02 1.85 19.23
C ILE A 547 -13.91 2.81 20.06
N THR A 548 -14.66 2.24 20.99
CA THR A 548 -15.59 2.98 21.85
C THR A 548 -15.19 2.96 23.35
N GLY A 549 -14.33 2.05 23.75
CA GLY A 549 -13.84 1.92 25.13
C GLY A 549 -12.87 3.05 25.49
N ARG A 550 -13.11 3.76 26.60
CA ARG A 550 -12.27 4.87 27.10
C ARG A 550 -10.96 4.43 27.78
N GLU A 551 -10.72 3.16 27.95
CA GLU A 551 -9.51 2.65 28.61
C GLU A 551 -8.48 2.14 27.60
N VAL A 552 -7.85 3.07 26.87
CA VAL A 552 -6.50 2.82 26.39
C VAL A 552 -5.61 3.23 27.57
N ALA A 553 -5.36 2.32 28.49
CA ALA A 553 -4.37 2.53 29.55
C ALA A 553 -2.99 2.66 28.86
N PHE A 554 -2.36 3.81 28.99
CA PHE A 554 -1.03 4.11 28.47
C PHE A 554 0.04 3.62 29.44
#